data_67da65a5609d6c1addbebf95339e4466
#
_entry.id   67da65a5609d6c1addbebf95339e4466
#
_cell.length_a   1.000
_cell.length_b   1.000
_cell.length_c   1.000
_cell.angle_alpha   90.00
_cell.angle_beta   90.00
_cell.angle_gamma   90.00
#
_symmetry.space_group_name_H-M   'P 1'
#
loop_
_entity.id
_entity.type
_entity.pdbx_description
1 polymer ?
#
loop_
_entity_poly.entity_id
_entity_poly.type
_entity_poly.pdbx_seq_one_letter_code
_entity_poly.pdbx_strand_id
1 'polypeptide(L)'
;MKKNLLKLISVMLCLAMILSASAVIGSAEGESETPVIGEFEPFRITVTANGDTKTQKGFCWYTVSNTDSVVKLYDANGAEVTDAEITYSDVFEWEGNFVHKAVVSALKPGTEYFYTVGGANGVSEKGSFITDDGNDKFEFIAVADIQASSDENFAKGAETVRAGLKTMPGAEFIVNLGDFTNDSTNEEWDAYARNVKDIHAKTTLVPIAGNHDGLGVWDWFNNMFSLDTSESVQVRNGVNYSFDYGNAHFAVLNTNDLLSVSIAQLKWLENDMNSTDKDWKIVFMHKSPYTLGKDGKWPDALYLQKSLTKVLDRCGVDLVMSGHDHQYLRTKPLKHNKINEDGTVYILSGTAGTKRYEIRPFLANHFLDTDFIAALTVQKRGWGNYWNGSDWEQTRQSNIGGCFNCISVDGGTLTLKSYILADKEAETDPEIITQHDELVLTKQTGQNKITFTGDNTTSEFEYYIGVVPSFLMLAVYAFGEWLPKFFIMLPALLDSVINKDIF
;
A
#
# COMPACT_ATOMS: atom_id res chain seq x y z
N MET A 1 3.02 4.09 43.05
CA MET A 1 2.75 2.93 42.16
C MET A 1 2.58 3.28 40.66
N LYS A 2 1.74 4.23 40.28
CA LYS A 2 1.56 4.59 38.85
C LYS A 2 2.83 5.04 38.10
N LYS A 3 3.73 5.83 38.73
CA LYS A 3 4.98 6.27 38.08
C LYS A 3 6.00 5.14 37.83
N ASN A 4 5.99 4.11 38.65
CA ASN A 4 6.90 2.97 38.48
C ASN A 4 6.37 1.97 37.44
N LEU A 5 5.05 1.86 37.27
CA LEU A 5 4.43 1.04 36.26
C LEU A 5 4.67 1.63 34.86
N LEU A 6 4.56 2.94 34.67
CA LEU A 6 4.87 3.64 33.44
C LEU A 6 6.36 3.52 33.03
N LYS A 7 7.27 3.59 34.00
CA LYS A 7 8.70 3.36 33.75
C LYS A 7 8.98 1.91 33.36
N LEU A 8 8.30 0.93 33.95
CA LEU A 8 8.45 -0.48 33.62
C LEU A 8 7.93 -0.77 32.21
N ILE A 9 6.80 -0.17 31.82
CA ILE A 9 6.24 -0.26 30.44
C ILE A 9 7.17 0.39 29.43
N SER A 10 7.75 1.57 29.73
CA SER A 10 8.74 2.23 28.85
C SER A 10 10.00 1.39 28.65
N VAL A 11 10.51 0.79 29.72
CA VAL A 11 11.71 -0.07 29.66
C VAL A 11 11.42 -1.36 28.87
N MET A 12 10.25 -1.96 29.04
CA MET A 12 9.86 -3.14 28.23
C MET A 12 9.64 -2.82 26.76
N LEU A 13 9.11 -1.65 26.43
CA LEU A 13 8.98 -1.18 25.06
C LEU A 13 10.37 -0.89 24.41
N CYS A 14 11.30 -0.29 25.16
CA CYS A 14 12.67 -0.08 24.68
C CYS A 14 13.43 -1.40 24.48
N LEU A 15 13.27 -2.38 25.39
CA LEU A 15 13.88 -3.71 25.23
C LEU A 15 13.28 -4.50 24.05
N ALA A 16 12.00 -4.35 23.76
CA ALA A 16 11.38 -4.97 22.60
C ALA A 16 11.92 -4.38 21.27
N MET A 17 12.25 -3.07 21.24
CA MET A 17 12.86 -2.42 20.05
C MET A 17 14.33 -2.77 19.86
N ILE A 18 15.09 -3.05 20.92
CA ILE A 18 16.53 -3.39 20.83
C ILE A 18 16.73 -4.85 20.37
N LEU A 19 15.79 -5.76 20.62
CA LEU A 19 15.91 -7.18 20.27
C LEU A 19 15.44 -7.53 18.85
N SER A 20 14.88 -6.58 18.11
CA SER A 20 14.57 -6.75 16.69
C SER A 20 15.76 -6.46 15.74
N ALA A 21 16.89 -6.02 16.28
CA ALA A 21 18.04 -5.52 15.51
C ALA A 21 19.22 -6.48 15.39
N SER A 22 19.06 -7.78 15.48
CA SER A 22 20.20 -8.69 15.33
C SER A 22 19.86 -9.93 14.52
N ALA A 23 20.24 -9.91 13.26
CA ALA A 23 20.94 -10.96 12.48
C ALA A 23 20.97 -10.60 10.99
N VAL A 24 21.91 -9.77 10.55
CA VAL A 24 22.34 -9.76 9.16
C VAL A 24 23.74 -10.36 9.12
N ILE A 25 23.83 -11.63 8.74
CA ILE A 25 25.08 -12.21 8.25
C ILE A 25 24.96 -12.14 6.72
N GLY A 26 25.68 -11.18 6.12
CA GLY A 26 25.73 -10.99 4.70
C GLY A 26 26.52 -12.11 4.03
N SER A 27 25.92 -12.75 3.03
CA SER A 27 26.64 -13.47 1.99
C SER A 27 26.94 -12.47 0.87
N ALA A 28 28.24 -12.25 0.59
CA ALA A 28 28.65 -11.44 -0.54
C ALA A 28 28.36 -12.22 -1.83
N GLU A 29 27.34 -11.79 -2.56
CA GLU A 29 27.13 -12.17 -3.97
C GLU A 29 27.49 -10.97 -4.84
N GLY A 30 28.02 -11.27 -6.04
CA GLY A 30 28.72 -10.38 -6.92
C GLY A 30 28.09 -9.00 -7.12
N GLU A 31 28.89 -7.97 -7.00
CA GLU A 31 28.55 -6.59 -7.30
C GLU A 31 28.11 -6.46 -8.76
N SER A 32 26.82 -6.32 -9.00
CA SER A 32 26.36 -5.69 -10.23
C SER A 32 26.74 -4.22 -10.14
N GLU A 33 27.54 -3.70 -11.07
CA GLU A 33 27.88 -2.28 -11.11
C GLU A 33 26.59 -1.47 -11.17
N THR A 34 26.27 -0.79 -10.06
CA THR A 34 25.15 0.16 -10.01
C THR A 34 25.43 1.26 -11.05
N PRO A 35 24.49 1.58 -11.96
CA PRO A 35 24.70 2.63 -12.94
C PRO A 35 25.08 3.94 -12.23
N VAL A 36 26.14 4.59 -12.69
CA VAL A 36 26.56 5.90 -12.16
C VAL A 36 25.56 6.94 -12.63
N ILE A 37 24.79 7.49 -11.70
CA ILE A 37 23.86 8.60 -11.96
C ILE A 37 24.68 9.88 -12.12
N GLY A 38 24.40 10.67 -13.16
CA GLY A 38 25.03 11.97 -13.36
C GLY A 38 24.70 12.94 -12.22
N GLU A 39 25.64 13.85 -11.88
CA GLU A 39 25.54 14.76 -10.73
C GLU A 39 24.22 15.54 -10.66
N PHE A 40 23.70 15.97 -11.81
CA PHE A 40 22.45 16.73 -11.96
C PHE A 40 21.36 15.96 -12.75
N GLU A 41 21.57 14.68 -13.01
CA GLU A 41 20.61 13.84 -13.69
C GLU A 41 19.44 13.53 -12.75
N PRO A 42 18.18 13.84 -13.12
CA PRO A 42 17.03 13.49 -12.30
C PRO A 42 16.78 11.98 -12.26
N PHE A 43 16.56 11.46 -11.06
CA PHE A 43 16.25 10.05 -10.82
C PHE A 43 15.13 9.91 -9.78
N ARG A 44 14.62 8.71 -9.51
CA ARG A 44 13.46 8.45 -8.64
C ARG A 44 12.26 9.32 -8.98
N ILE A 45 12.00 9.49 -10.28
CA ILE A 45 10.94 10.38 -10.76
C ILE A 45 9.58 9.71 -10.55
N THR A 46 8.65 10.42 -9.91
CA THR A 46 7.26 9.99 -9.72
C THR A 46 6.29 11.11 -10.04
N VAL A 47 5.16 10.73 -10.66
CA VAL A 47 4.00 11.60 -10.85
C VAL A 47 2.84 10.98 -10.07
N THR A 48 2.23 11.75 -9.18
CA THR A 48 1.20 11.25 -8.26
C THR A 48 -0.14 11.94 -8.46
N ALA A 49 -1.23 11.26 -8.10
CA ALA A 49 -2.50 11.92 -7.84
C ALA A 49 -2.29 12.92 -6.68
N ASN A 50 -2.68 14.17 -6.91
CA ASN A 50 -2.50 15.26 -5.95
C ASN A 50 -3.63 16.28 -6.15
N GLY A 51 -4.43 16.53 -5.10
CA GLY A 51 -5.56 17.42 -5.17
C GLY A 51 -6.63 17.02 -6.21
N ASP A 52 -7.10 17.98 -6.99
CA ASP A 52 -8.08 17.73 -8.07
C ASP A 52 -7.43 17.02 -9.26
N THR A 53 -7.70 15.74 -9.44
CA THR A 53 -7.10 14.88 -10.48
C THR A 53 -7.36 15.33 -11.91
N LYS A 54 -8.37 16.16 -12.14
CA LYS A 54 -8.70 16.75 -13.45
C LYS A 54 -7.74 17.87 -13.82
N THR A 55 -7.20 18.55 -12.85
CA THR A 55 -6.46 19.80 -13.09
C THR A 55 -5.10 19.86 -12.41
N GLN A 56 -4.72 18.80 -11.64
CA GLN A 56 -3.54 18.85 -10.78
C GLN A 56 -2.78 17.52 -10.74
N LYS A 57 -1.44 17.61 -10.64
CA LYS A 57 -0.52 16.47 -10.43
C LYS A 57 0.62 16.88 -9.50
N GLY A 58 1.08 15.94 -8.66
CA GLY A 58 2.27 16.05 -7.86
C GLY A 58 3.48 15.43 -8.56
N PHE A 59 4.62 16.07 -8.46
CA PHE A 59 5.89 15.60 -8.99
C PHE A 59 6.92 15.49 -7.89
N CYS A 60 7.69 14.40 -7.87
CA CYS A 60 8.87 14.25 -7.03
C CYS A 60 10.00 13.65 -7.86
N TRP A 61 11.23 14.16 -7.66
CA TRP A 61 12.46 13.61 -8.23
C TRP A 61 13.64 13.93 -7.34
N TYR A 62 14.75 13.27 -7.61
CA TYR A 62 16.00 13.43 -6.88
C TYR A 62 17.13 13.83 -7.82
N THR A 63 18.15 14.52 -7.27
CA THR A 63 19.46 14.75 -7.91
C THR A 63 20.57 14.47 -6.91
N VAL A 64 21.76 14.12 -7.40
CA VAL A 64 22.92 13.89 -6.53
C VAL A 64 23.45 15.21 -5.97
N SER A 65 23.45 16.28 -6.75
CA SER A 65 23.87 17.61 -6.33
C SER A 65 22.72 18.61 -6.36
N ASN A 66 22.81 19.63 -5.51
CA ASN A 66 21.80 20.69 -5.43
C ASN A 66 21.71 21.46 -6.74
N THR A 67 20.48 21.61 -7.24
CA THR A 67 20.17 22.40 -8.44
C THR A 67 18.77 23.01 -8.33
N ASP A 68 18.41 23.92 -9.22
CA ASP A 68 17.05 24.46 -9.29
C ASP A 68 16.05 23.37 -9.67
N SER A 69 14.81 23.51 -9.19
CA SER A 69 13.69 22.65 -9.58
C SER A 69 13.01 23.21 -10.83
N VAL A 70 12.93 22.41 -11.89
CA VAL A 70 12.24 22.78 -13.12
C VAL A 70 11.35 21.63 -13.59
N VAL A 71 10.07 21.92 -13.83
CA VAL A 71 9.13 21.04 -14.54
C VAL A 71 8.75 21.75 -15.84
N LYS A 72 8.85 21.06 -16.98
CA LYS A 72 8.32 21.53 -18.24
C LYS A 72 7.27 20.58 -18.75
N LEU A 73 6.17 21.11 -19.24
CA LEU A 73 5.08 20.35 -19.85
C LEU A 73 5.03 20.58 -21.34
N TYR A 74 4.60 19.55 -22.06
CA TYR A 74 4.42 19.60 -23.51
C TYR A 74 3.09 18.95 -23.88
N ASP A 75 2.46 19.46 -24.92
CA ASP A 75 1.28 18.86 -25.54
C ASP A 75 1.65 17.65 -26.43
N ALA A 76 0.63 17.00 -27.00
CA ALA A 76 0.80 15.87 -27.91
C ALA A 76 1.57 16.22 -29.21
N ASN A 77 1.66 17.49 -29.58
CA ASN A 77 2.45 17.96 -30.71
C ASN A 77 3.89 18.33 -30.34
N GLY A 78 4.24 18.24 -29.06
CA GLY A 78 5.54 18.59 -28.52
C GLY A 78 5.73 20.08 -28.27
N ALA A 79 4.68 20.90 -28.34
CA ALA A 79 4.73 22.30 -27.98
C ALA A 79 4.72 22.47 -26.47
N GLU A 80 5.53 23.40 -25.94
CA GLU A 80 5.60 23.68 -24.50
C GLU A 80 4.26 24.31 -24.01
N VAL A 81 3.70 23.73 -22.94
CA VAL A 81 2.49 24.22 -22.28
C VAL A 81 2.92 25.28 -21.26
N THR A 82 2.49 26.52 -21.46
CA THR A 82 2.90 27.68 -20.65
C THR A 82 1.78 28.28 -19.78
N ASP A 83 0.56 27.76 -19.91
CA ASP A 83 -0.63 28.18 -19.17
C ASP A 83 -0.88 27.34 -17.90
N ALA A 84 -0.10 26.30 -17.64
CA ALA A 84 -0.08 25.58 -16.38
C ALA A 84 0.66 26.37 -15.30
N GLU A 85 0.18 26.25 -14.07
CA GLU A 85 0.81 26.84 -12.89
C GLU A 85 1.67 25.79 -12.17
N ILE A 86 2.89 26.14 -11.79
CA ILE A 86 3.81 25.24 -11.12
C ILE A 86 4.26 25.84 -9.79
N THR A 87 3.98 25.14 -8.70
CA THR A 87 4.43 25.50 -7.35
C THR A 87 5.52 24.53 -6.92
N TYR A 88 6.70 25.04 -6.61
CA TYR A 88 7.82 24.25 -6.11
C TYR A 88 7.91 24.31 -4.59
N SER A 89 8.23 23.19 -3.97
CA SER A 89 8.69 23.14 -2.58
C SER A 89 10.17 23.52 -2.49
N ASP A 90 10.64 23.88 -1.30
CA ASP A 90 12.05 24.07 -1.04
C ASP A 90 12.80 22.75 -1.29
N VAL A 91 13.93 22.83 -1.97
CA VAL A 91 14.83 21.69 -2.17
C VAL A 91 15.54 21.40 -0.84
N PHE A 92 15.59 20.15 -0.44
CA PHE A 92 16.24 19.72 0.79
C PHE A 92 17.11 18.48 0.56
N GLU A 93 18.13 18.32 1.38
CA GLU A 93 18.99 17.14 1.37
C GLU A 93 18.34 15.99 2.15
N TRP A 94 18.38 14.79 1.57
CA TRP A 94 17.92 13.56 2.18
C TRP A 94 18.80 12.39 1.74
N GLU A 95 19.39 11.68 2.73
CA GLU A 95 20.23 10.50 2.48
C GLU A 95 21.31 10.73 1.38
N GLY A 96 21.96 11.88 1.45
CA GLY A 96 23.04 12.25 0.53
C GLY A 96 22.60 12.67 -0.87
N ASN A 97 21.31 12.87 -1.09
CA ASN A 97 20.73 13.35 -2.34
C ASN A 97 19.83 14.58 -2.09
N PHE A 98 19.47 15.30 -3.12
CA PHE A 98 18.58 16.45 -3.07
C PHE A 98 17.21 16.10 -3.60
N VAL A 99 16.18 16.35 -2.80
CA VAL A 99 14.78 16.07 -3.09
C VAL A 99 14.10 17.30 -3.66
N HIS A 100 13.47 17.13 -4.79
CA HIS A 100 12.69 18.14 -5.48
C HIS A 100 11.23 17.75 -5.53
N LYS A 101 10.33 18.67 -5.20
CA LYS A 101 8.88 18.48 -5.31
C LYS A 101 8.23 19.65 -6.02
N ALA A 102 7.23 19.34 -6.81
CA ALA A 102 6.40 20.35 -7.45
C ALA A 102 4.94 19.89 -7.49
N VAL A 103 4.04 20.85 -7.48
CA VAL A 103 2.64 20.66 -7.79
C VAL A 103 2.35 21.45 -9.06
N VAL A 104 1.86 20.77 -10.08
CA VAL A 104 1.42 21.35 -11.34
C VAL A 104 -0.10 21.44 -11.30
N SER A 105 -0.64 22.64 -11.55
CA SER A 105 -2.06 22.92 -11.54
C SER A 105 -2.51 23.68 -12.78
N ALA A 106 -3.80 24.03 -12.87
CA ALA A 106 -4.42 24.63 -14.05
C ALA A 106 -4.32 23.76 -15.33
N LEU A 107 -4.22 22.45 -15.15
CA LEU A 107 -4.24 21.47 -16.25
C LEU A 107 -5.65 21.35 -16.85
N LYS A 108 -5.75 20.92 -18.10
CA LYS A 108 -7.03 20.65 -18.76
C LYS A 108 -7.46 19.22 -18.47
N PRO A 109 -8.74 18.98 -18.11
CA PRO A 109 -9.27 17.63 -17.93
C PRO A 109 -9.13 16.76 -19.20
N GLY A 110 -8.99 15.44 -19.00
CA GLY A 110 -8.94 14.45 -20.07
C GLY A 110 -7.80 14.66 -21.06
N THR A 111 -6.69 15.22 -20.61
CA THR A 111 -5.59 15.63 -21.49
C THR A 111 -4.32 14.85 -21.16
N GLU A 112 -3.71 14.27 -22.18
CA GLU A 112 -2.37 13.69 -22.07
C GLU A 112 -1.32 14.79 -22.17
N TYR A 113 -0.43 14.84 -21.20
CA TYR A 113 0.71 15.72 -21.15
C TYR A 113 2.01 14.92 -21.17
N PHE A 114 3.00 15.48 -21.84
CA PHE A 114 4.39 15.03 -21.73
C PHE A 114 5.16 15.99 -20.86
N TYR A 115 6.16 15.49 -20.13
CA TYR A 115 6.90 16.32 -19.20
C TYR A 115 8.39 16.00 -19.18
N THR A 116 9.17 16.93 -18.71
CA THR A 116 10.53 16.72 -18.21
C THR A 116 10.66 17.38 -16.85
N VAL A 117 11.48 16.77 -15.98
CA VAL A 117 11.87 17.36 -14.68
C VAL A 117 13.37 17.53 -14.64
N GLY A 118 13.87 18.38 -13.74
CA GLY A 118 15.31 18.58 -13.54
C GLY A 118 15.63 20.00 -13.09
N GLY A 119 16.73 20.55 -13.61
CA GLY A 119 17.23 21.89 -13.33
C GLY A 119 18.02 22.46 -14.49
N ALA A 120 18.76 23.56 -14.24
CA ALA A 120 19.54 24.22 -15.28
C ALA A 120 20.66 23.33 -15.86
N ASN A 121 21.16 22.36 -15.09
CA ASN A 121 22.34 21.56 -15.41
C ASN A 121 22.03 20.13 -15.87
N GLY A 122 20.75 19.69 -15.81
CA GLY A 122 20.33 18.36 -16.23
C GLY A 122 18.82 18.24 -16.25
N VAL A 123 18.28 17.53 -17.25
CA VAL A 123 16.86 17.26 -17.39
C VAL A 123 16.62 15.77 -17.66
N SER A 124 15.48 15.26 -17.23
CA SER A 124 15.09 13.87 -17.48
C SER A 124 14.77 13.60 -18.95
N GLU A 125 14.68 12.33 -19.30
CA GLU A 125 13.93 11.90 -20.46
C GLU A 125 12.46 12.35 -20.33
N LYS A 126 11.73 12.38 -21.46
CA LYS A 126 10.31 12.72 -21.45
C LYS A 126 9.49 11.59 -20.85
N GLY A 127 8.71 11.95 -19.84
CA GLY A 127 7.60 11.14 -19.34
C GLY A 127 6.26 11.62 -19.86
N SER A 128 5.16 10.93 -19.46
CA SER A 128 3.79 11.35 -19.74
C SER A 128 2.85 11.02 -18.60
N PHE A 129 1.71 11.69 -18.56
CA PHE A 129 0.58 11.38 -17.69
C PHE A 129 -0.71 11.87 -18.34
N ILE A 130 -1.85 11.36 -17.85
CA ILE A 130 -3.17 11.82 -18.25
C ILE A 130 -3.89 12.42 -17.04
N THR A 131 -4.70 13.47 -17.27
CA THR A 131 -5.62 14.02 -16.27
C THR A 131 -6.98 13.34 -16.38
N ASP A 132 -7.69 13.23 -15.25
CA ASP A 132 -9.07 12.76 -15.20
C ASP A 132 -9.95 13.62 -16.14
N ASP A 133 -10.75 12.98 -16.97
CA ASP A 133 -11.69 13.67 -17.87
C ASP A 133 -13.03 13.99 -17.19
N GLY A 134 -13.25 13.43 -15.99
CA GLY A 134 -14.47 13.58 -15.19
C GLY A 134 -15.64 12.73 -15.68
N ASN A 135 -15.42 11.82 -16.64
CA ASN A 135 -16.42 10.88 -17.10
C ASN A 135 -16.59 9.71 -16.09
N ASP A 136 -17.72 9.01 -16.19
CA ASP A 136 -18.04 7.88 -15.32
C ASP A 136 -17.34 6.58 -15.75
N LYS A 137 -16.39 6.65 -16.68
CA LYS A 137 -15.67 5.49 -17.22
C LYS A 137 -14.18 5.70 -17.14
N PHE A 138 -13.50 4.84 -16.37
CA PHE A 138 -12.05 4.84 -16.21
C PHE A 138 -11.54 3.47 -15.82
N GLU A 139 -10.23 3.26 -15.95
CA GLU A 139 -9.54 2.01 -15.64
C GLU A 139 -8.30 2.28 -14.81
N PHE A 140 -7.99 1.37 -13.89
CA PHE A 140 -6.74 1.41 -13.14
C PHE A 140 -6.26 0.01 -12.74
N ILE A 141 -4.97 -0.11 -12.45
CA ILE A 141 -4.43 -1.34 -11.87
C ILE A 141 -4.05 -1.13 -10.40
N ALA A 142 -4.17 -2.19 -9.61
CA ALA A 142 -3.73 -2.22 -8.23
C ALA A 142 -2.76 -3.38 -7.99
N VAL A 143 -1.63 -3.07 -7.33
CA VAL A 143 -0.61 -4.01 -6.90
C VAL A 143 -0.26 -3.76 -5.44
N ALA A 144 0.36 -4.73 -4.78
CA ALA A 144 0.79 -4.63 -3.39
C ALA A 144 2.11 -5.38 -3.19
N ASP A 145 2.85 -5.01 -2.15
CA ASP A 145 3.90 -5.85 -1.56
C ASP A 145 4.96 -6.31 -2.56
N ILE A 146 5.54 -5.38 -3.33
CA ILE A 146 6.75 -5.67 -4.10
C ILE A 146 7.85 -6.12 -3.14
N GLN A 147 8.01 -5.41 -2.03
CA GLN A 147 8.77 -5.77 -0.82
C GLN A 147 10.03 -6.60 -1.10
N ALA A 148 10.93 -6.04 -1.88
CA ALA A 148 12.18 -6.67 -2.25
C ALA A 148 13.37 -6.01 -1.54
N SER A 149 14.48 -6.75 -1.45
CA SER A 149 15.76 -6.27 -0.93
C SER A 149 16.92 -6.53 -1.92
N SER A 150 16.65 -7.07 -3.09
CA SER A 150 17.62 -7.26 -4.16
C SER A 150 17.08 -6.74 -5.49
N ASP A 151 17.98 -6.29 -6.36
CA ASP A 151 17.63 -5.77 -7.69
C ASP A 151 16.86 -6.80 -8.53
N GLU A 152 17.25 -8.07 -8.48
CA GLU A 152 16.57 -9.19 -9.17
C GLU A 152 15.11 -9.32 -8.72
N ASN A 153 14.84 -9.22 -7.41
CA ASN A 153 13.49 -9.34 -6.89
C ASN A 153 12.64 -8.09 -7.18
N PHE A 154 13.25 -6.90 -7.21
CA PHE A 154 12.59 -5.70 -7.70
C PHE A 154 12.23 -5.81 -9.19
N ALA A 155 13.11 -6.36 -10.01
CA ALA A 155 12.84 -6.62 -11.42
C ALA A 155 11.61 -7.52 -11.62
N LYS A 156 11.50 -8.62 -10.84
CA LYS A 156 10.33 -9.53 -10.87
C LYS A 156 9.04 -8.83 -10.44
N GLY A 157 9.10 -7.99 -9.40
CA GLY A 157 7.95 -7.16 -8.99
C GLY A 157 7.54 -6.18 -10.09
N ALA A 158 8.50 -5.53 -10.72
CA ALA A 158 8.25 -4.61 -11.85
C ALA A 158 7.67 -5.35 -13.09
N GLU A 159 8.09 -6.58 -13.37
CA GLU A 159 7.48 -7.44 -14.41
C GLU A 159 5.98 -7.66 -14.13
N THR A 160 5.61 -7.89 -12.87
CA THR A 160 4.20 -8.04 -12.48
C THR A 160 3.40 -6.76 -12.77
N VAL A 161 3.95 -5.60 -12.47
CA VAL A 161 3.30 -4.30 -12.78
C VAL A 161 3.17 -4.11 -14.29
N ARG A 162 4.22 -4.41 -15.08
CA ARG A 162 4.19 -4.35 -16.55
C ARG A 162 3.14 -5.30 -17.13
N ALA A 163 3.00 -6.51 -16.57
CA ALA A 163 1.98 -7.45 -16.97
C ALA A 163 0.56 -6.88 -16.72
N GLY A 164 0.36 -6.17 -15.62
CA GLY A 164 -0.88 -5.45 -15.33
C GLY A 164 -1.19 -4.39 -16.41
N LEU A 165 -0.24 -3.51 -16.71
CA LEU A 165 -0.40 -2.48 -17.76
C LEU A 165 -0.60 -3.09 -19.16
N LYS A 166 0.04 -4.22 -19.45
CA LYS A 166 -0.16 -4.94 -20.71
C LYS A 166 -1.56 -5.57 -20.78
N THR A 167 -2.09 -6.06 -19.66
CA THR A 167 -3.42 -6.67 -19.57
C THR A 167 -4.53 -5.59 -19.64
N MET A 168 -4.27 -4.41 -19.08
CA MET A 168 -5.18 -3.25 -19.05
C MET A 168 -4.45 -2.01 -19.60
N PRO A 169 -4.28 -1.91 -20.92
CA PRO A 169 -3.52 -0.81 -21.53
C PRO A 169 -4.22 0.56 -21.43
N GLY A 170 -5.51 0.57 -21.10
CA GLY A 170 -6.28 1.78 -20.80
C GLY A 170 -6.17 2.28 -19.36
N ALA A 171 -5.34 1.64 -18.50
CA ALA A 171 -5.18 2.07 -17.13
C ALA A 171 -4.62 3.50 -17.04
N GLU A 172 -5.34 4.37 -16.35
CA GLU A 172 -5.03 5.79 -16.23
C GLU A 172 -4.15 6.09 -15.02
N PHE A 173 -4.14 5.20 -14.02
CA PHE A 173 -3.26 5.27 -12.87
C PHE A 173 -2.96 3.89 -12.29
N ILE A 174 -1.92 3.83 -11.47
CA ILE A 174 -1.51 2.64 -10.71
C ILE A 174 -1.70 2.91 -9.23
N VAL A 175 -2.35 1.99 -8.53
CA VAL A 175 -2.41 1.97 -7.08
C VAL A 175 -1.36 0.98 -6.56
N ASN A 176 -0.42 1.45 -5.74
CA ASN A 176 0.48 0.57 -5.01
C ASN A 176 0.09 0.57 -3.53
N LEU A 177 -0.43 -0.55 -3.05
CA LEU A 177 -1.02 -0.73 -1.73
C LEU A 177 0.00 -0.92 -0.60
N GLY A 178 1.22 -0.45 -0.80
CA GLY A 178 2.28 -0.41 0.22
C GLY A 178 3.29 -1.55 0.15
N ASP A 179 4.28 -1.46 1.04
CA ASP A 179 5.46 -2.30 1.07
C ASP A 179 6.20 -2.32 -0.27
N PHE A 180 6.65 -1.13 -0.69
CA PHE A 180 7.51 -0.93 -1.86
C PHE A 180 8.86 -1.61 -1.68
N THR A 181 9.44 -1.46 -0.47
CA THR A 181 10.76 -1.95 -0.08
C THR A 181 10.63 -2.97 1.07
N ASN A 182 11.73 -3.63 1.44
CA ASN A 182 11.73 -4.55 2.58
C ASN A 182 12.21 -3.90 3.88
N ASP A 183 13.26 -3.10 3.84
CA ASP A 183 13.88 -2.47 5.01
C ASP A 183 13.99 -0.95 4.89
N SER A 184 13.44 -0.38 3.81
CA SER A 184 13.41 1.06 3.55
C SER A 184 14.81 1.71 3.54
N THR A 185 15.79 1.02 2.97
CA THR A 185 17.13 1.57 2.80
C THR A 185 17.23 2.42 1.53
N ASN A 186 18.26 3.28 1.46
CA ASN A 186 18.52 4.08 0.27
C ASN A 186 18.73 3.20 -0.98
N GLU A 187 19.46 2.09 -0.81
CA GLU A 187 19.75 1.11 -1.88
C GLU A 187 18.48 0.42 -2.37
N GLU A 188 17.56 0.06 -1.47
CA GLU A 188 16.30 -0.56 -1.84
C GLU A 188 15.38 0.42 -2.60
N TRP A 189 15.29 1.68 -2.15
CA TRP A 189 14.54 2.71 -2.87
C TRP A 189 15.14 3.02 -4.24
N ASP A 190 16.47 2.99 -4.38
CA ASP A 190 17.13 3.11 -5.68
C ASP A 190 16.84 1.94 -6.59
N ALA A 191 16.94 0.72 -6.08
CA ALA A 191 16.65 -0.49 -6.84
C ALA A 191 15.18 -0.53 -7.29
N TYR A 192 14.24 -0.20 -6.39
CA TYR A 192 12.84 -0.05 -6.74
C TYR A 192 12.66 0.96 -7.87
N ALA A 193 13.14 2.19 -7.70
CA ALA A 193 12.95 3.27 -8.66
C ALA A 193 13.56 2.96 -10.05
N ARG A 194 14.74 2.32 -10.10
CA ARG A 194 15.35 1.88 -11.36
C ARG A 194 14.47 0.88 -12.09
N ASN A 195 13.97 -0.12 -11.37
CA ASN A 195 13.22 -1.22 -11.98
C ASN A 195 11.82 -0.80 -12.47
N VAL A 196 11.23 0.26 -11.91
CA VAL A 196 9.92 0.80 -12.31
C VAL A 196 10.03 2.13 -13.08
N LYS A 197 11.23 2.56 -13.46
CA LYS A 197 11.47 3.87 -14.12
C LYS A 197 10.57 4.09 -15.34
N ASP A 198 10.48 3.10 -16.22
CA ASP A 198 9.66 3.13 -17.44
C ASP A 198 8.14 3.18 -17.14
N ILE A 199 7.72 2.58 -16.05
CA ILE A 199 6.33 2.56 -15.57
C ILE A 199 5.97 3.94 -15.02
N HIS A 200 6.73 4.43 -14.03
CA HIS A 200 6.47 5.71 -13.37
C HIS A 200 6.64 6.92 -14.30
N ALA A 201 7.46 6.78 -15.34
CA ALA A 201 7.61 7.82 -16.34
C ALA A 201 6.34 8.04 -17.19
N LYS A 202 5.39 7.10 -17.22
CA LYS A 202 4.23 7.11 -18.12
C LYS A 202 2.89 6.94 -17.44
N THR A 203 2.87 6.82 -16.10
CA THR A 203 1.64 6.51 -15.39
C THR A 203 1.58 7.28 -14.08
N THR A 204 0.42 7.85 -13.76
CA THR A 204 0.16 8.45 -12.45
C THR A 204 0.13 7.37 -11.38
N LEU A 205 0.82 7.61 -10.26
CA LEU A 205 0.87 6.70 -9.11
C LEU A 205 -0.06 7.20 -7.99
N VAL A 206 -0.75 6.26 -7.36
CA VAL A 206 -1.46 6.41 -6.09
C VAL A 206 -0.75 5.53 -5.07
N PRO A 207 0.21 6.08 -4.30
CA PRO A 207 1.00 5.31 -3.37
C PRO A 207 0.34 5.23 -1.99
N ILE A 208 0.34 4.08 -1.38
CA ILE A 208 -0.09 3.82 -0.01
C ILE A 208 1.13 3.40 0.82
N ALA A 209 1.30 3.96 2.02
CA ALA A 209 2.42 3.59 2.87
C ALA A 209 2.21 2.20 3.49
N GLY A 210 3.13 1.28 3.25
CA GLY A 210 3.25 0.01 3.93
C GLY A 210 4.09 0.10 5.21
N ASN A 211 4.06 -0.91 6.04
CA ASN A 211 4.83 -0.91 7.29
C ASN A 211 6.33 -1.08 7.06
N HIS A 212 6.74 -1.58 5.92
CA HIS A 212 8.14 -1.70 5.52
C HIS A 212 8.70 -0.43 4.87
N ASP A 213 7.88 0.52 4.46
CA ASP A 213 8.28 1.73 3.74
C ASP A 213 8.85 2.85 4.63
N GLY A 214 8.99 2.61 5.92
CA GLY A 214 9.51 3.56 6.91
C GLY A 214 10.22 2.87 8.06
N LEU A 215 10.69 1.63 7.90
CA LEU A 215 11.44 0.91 8.92
C LEU A 215 12.76 1.65 9.20
N GLY A 216 12.90 2.13 10.45
CA GLY A 216 14.11 2.79 10.92
C GLY A 216 14.26 4.26 10.52
N VAL A 217 13.82 4.65 9.33
CA VAL A 217 13.86 6.05 8.82
C VAL A 217 12.45 6.40 8.32
N TRP A 218 11.71 7.11 9.14
CA TRP A 218 10.25 7.23 9.01
C TRP A 218 9.75 8.16 7.90
N ASP A 219 10.65 8.90 7.25
CA ASP A 219 10.27 9.91 6.28
C ASP A 219 10.48 9.47 4.82
N TRP A 220 10.96 8.24 4.57
CA TRP A 220 11.21 7.75 3.22
C TRP A 220 9.98 7.86 2.33
N PHE A 221 8.84 7.30 2.74
CA PHE A 221 7.61 7.38 1.96
C PHE A 221 7.22 8.83 1.64
N ASN A 222 7.24 9.69 2.67
CA ASN A 222 6.86 11.10 2.49
C ASN A 222 7.83 11.85 1.59
N ASN A 223 9.10 11.46 1.53
CA ASN A 223 10.11 12.09 0.68
C ASN A 223 10.08 11.56 -0.75
N MET A 224 9.62 10.32 -0.98
CA MET A 224 9.51 9.73 -2.31
C MET A 224 8.34 10.24 -3.16
N PHE A 225 7.31 10.83 -2.53
CA PHE A 225 6.08 11.20 -3.22
C PHE A 225 5.66 12.65 -2.92
N SER A 226 5.00 13.28 -3.89
CA SER A 226 4.38 14.61 -3.75
C SER A 226 2.86 14.44 -3.67
N LEU A 227 2.32 14.41 -2.45
CA LEU A 227 0.90 14.17 -2.17
C LEU A 227 0.26 15.42 -1.56
N ASP A 228 -1.05 15.58 -1.75
CA ASP A 228 -1.81 16.57 -0.99
C ASP A 228 -1.99 16.07 0.45
N THR A 229 -1.33 16.72 1.37
CA THR A 229 -1.35 16.42 2.79
C THR A 229 -2.09 17.46 3.61
N SER A 230 -2.81 18.38 2.96
CA SER A 230 -3.47 19.52 3.62
C SER A 230 -4.49 19.08 4.67
N GLU A 231 -5.17 17.96 4.46
CA GLU A 231 -6.14 17.37 5.38
C GLU A 231 -5.60 16.12 6.12
N SER A 232 -4.33 15.79 5.94
CA SER A 232 -3.73 14.63 6.57
C SER A 232 -3.63 14.82 8.08
N VAL A 233 -4.20 13.88 8.83
CA VAL A 233 -4.13 13.84 10.30
C VAL A 233 -2.99 12.97 10.81
N GLN A 234 -2.28 12.31 9.91
CA GLN A 234 -1.11 11.49 10.20
C GLN A 234 -0.08 11.67 9.09
N VAL A 235 1.05 12.24 9.44
CA VAL A 235 2.13 12.61 8.50
C VAL A 235 3.45 11.93 8.81
N ARG A 236 3.44 10.96 9.71
CA ARG A 236 4.61 10.21 10.11
C ARG A 236 4.52 8.79 9.57
N ASN A 237 5.60 8.32 8.90
CA ASN A 237 5.63 6.99 8.31
C ASN A 237 4.47 6.76 7.32
N GLY A 238 4.28 7.72 6.45
CA GLY A 238 3.18 7.80 5.50
C GLY A 238 2.14 8.88 5.85
N VAL A 239 1.17 9.01 4.99
CA VAL A 239 0.09 10.01 5.09
C VAL A 239 -1.25 9.37 4.77
N ASN A 240 -2.35 9.98 5.27
CA ASN A 240 -3.69 9.74 4.76
C ASN A 240 -4.10 10.90 3.83
N TYR A 241 -4.82 10.60 2.78
CA TYR A 241 -5.33 11.58 1.83
C TYR A 241 -6.53 11.01 1.06
N SER A 242 -7.25 11.86 0.33
CA SER A 242 -8.33 11.44 -0.56
C SER A 242 -8.24 12.17 -1.90
N PHE A 243 -8.91 11.64 -2.89
CA PHE A 243 -9.05 12.23 -4.21
C PHE A 243 -10.27 11.68 -4.92
N ASP A 244 -10.78 12.44 -5.88
CA ASP A 244 -11.81 12.00 -6.80
C ASP A 244 -11.21 11.58 -8.14
N TYR A 245 -11.81 10.57 -8.78
CA TYR A 245 -11.53 10.20 -10.17
C TYR A 245 -12.83 9.72 -10.83
N GLY A 246 -13.20 10.33 -11.96
CA GLY A 246 -14.48 10.07 -12.60
C GLY A 246 -15.65 10.22 -11.62
N ASN A 247 -16.48 9.19 -11.48
CA ASN A 247 -17.59 9.13 -10.53
C ASN A 247 -17.26 8.37 -9.22
N ALA A 248 -15.97 8.21 -8.91
CA ALA A 248 -15.53 7.56 -7.67
C ALA A 248 -14.79 8.52 -6.74
N HIS A 249 -14.97 8.32 -5.44
CA HIS A 249 -14.21 8.93 -4.35
C HIS A 249 -13.32 7.88 -3.70
N PHE A 250 -12.05 8.22 -3.57
CA PHE A 250 -11.01 7.35 -3.03
C PHE A 250 -10.43 7.95 -1.76
N ALA A 251 -10.45 7.21 -0.65
CA ALA A 251 -9.70 7.55 0.53
C ALA A 251 -8.54 6.58 0.75
N VAL A 252 -7.37 7.12 1.04
CA VAL A 252 -6.16 6.39 1.38
C VAL A 252 -5.93 6.51 2.88
N LEU A 253 -5.82 5.36 3.56
CA LEU A 253 -5.52 5.28 4.98
C LEU A 253 -4.07 4.91 5.20
N ASN A 254 -3.42 5.61 6.13
CA ASN A 254 -2.13 5.20 6.67
C ASN A 254 -2.32 4.24 7.84
N THR A 255 -1.94 2.97 7.65
CA THR A 255 -2.14 1.91 8.64
C THR A 255 -0.89 1.60 9.46
N ASN A 256 0.04 2.57 9.63
CA ASN A 256 1.32 2.40 10.34
C ASN A 256 1.32 2.96 11.78
N ASP A 257 0.15 3.27 12.34
CA ASP A 257 0.03 3.64 13.74
C ASP A 257 0.13 2.42 14.67
N LEU A 258 0.22 2.63 15.97
CA LEU A 258 0.40 1.58 16.98
C LEU A 258 -0.65 0.45 16.89
N LEU A 259 -1.92 0.80 16.60
CA LEU A 259 -3.02 -0.13 16.35
C LEU A 259 -3.53 -0.03 14.90
N SER A 260 -2.67 0.28 13.96
CA SER A 260 -2.90 0.50 12.53
C SER A 260 -3.46 1.88 12.18
N VAL A 261 -4.63 2.28 12.64
CA VAL A 261 -5.31 3.54 12.29
C VAL A 261 -5.59 4.35 13.54
N SER A 262 -5.21 5.63 13.56
CA SER A 262 -5.51 6.53 14.67
C SER A 262 -7.00 6.89 14.73
N ILE A 263 -7.47 7.24 15.92
CA ILE A 263 -8.85 7.73 16.10
C ILE A 263 -9.09 9.02 15.30
N ALA A 264 -8.09 9.88 15.20
CA ALA A 264 -8.17 11.08 14.38
C ALA A 264 -8.41 10.73 12.91
N GLN A 265 -7.72 9.70 12.41
CA GLN A 265 -7.88 9.23 11.03
C GLN A 265 -9.24 8.56 10.80
N LEU A 266 -9.79 7.82 11.78
CA LEU A 266 -11.15 7.28 11.70
C LEU A 266 -12.21 8.39 11.59
N LYS A 267 -12.05 9.48 12.35
CA LYS A 267 -12.94 10.66 12.29
C LYS A 267 -12.79 11.41 10.96
N TRP A 268 -11.56 11.56 10.49
CA TRP A 268 -11.29 12.15 9.17
C TRP A 268 -11.98 11.34 8.07
N LEU A 269 -11.79 10.01 8.04
CA LEU A 269 -12.40 9.13 7.06
C LEU A 269 -13.94 9.25 7.05
N GLU A 270 -14.57 9.29 8.23
CA GLU A 270 -16.02 9.43 8.34
C GLU A 270 -16.52 10.77 7.77
N ASN A 271 -15.81 11.86 8.05
CA ASN A 271 -16.13 13.19 7.51
C ASN A 271 -15.90 13.24 5.99
N ASP A 272 -14.77 12.76 5.52
CA ASP A 272 -14.37 12.72 4.13
C ASP A 272 -15.38 11.93 3.28
N MET A 273 -15.64 10.70 3.64
CA MET A 273 -16.59 9.82 2.95
C MET A 273 -18.05 10.32 2.99
N ASN A 274 -18.44 11.09 4.01
CA ASN A 274 -19.78 11.69 4.10
C ASN A 274 -19.89 13.01 3.35
N SER A 275 -18.77 13.64 2.98
CA SER A 275 -18.75 14.90 2.23
C SER A 275 -18.89 14.72 0.72
N THR A 276 -18.61 13.52 0.20
CA THR A 276 -18.66 13.25 -1.24
C THR A 276 -20.06 12.85 -1.71
N ASP A 277 -20.41 13.27 -2.94
CA ASP A 277 -21.61 12.85 -3.68
C ASP A 277 -21.31 11.84 -4.80
N LYS A 278 -20.07 11.35 -4.88
CA LYS A 278 -19.65 10.35 -5.86
C LYS A 278 -20.40 9.03 -5.69
N ASP A 279 -20.65 8.35 -6.80
CA ASP A 279 -21.37 7.07 -6.82
C ASP A 279 -20.59 5.97 -6.12
N TRP A 280 -19.29 5.86 -6.39
CA TRP A 280 -18.43 4.84 -5.82
C TRP A 280 -17.59 5.39 -4.67
N LYS A 281 -17.56 4.66 -3.55
CA LYS A 281 -16.72 4.94 -2.38
C LYS A 281 -15.73 3.82 -2.18
N ILE A 282 -14.46 4.10 -2.41
CA ILE A 282 -13.38 3.11 -2.40
C ILE A 282 -12.33 3.52 -1.38
N VAL A 283 -11.86 2.57 -0.57
CA VAL A 283 -10.81 2.80 0.42
C VAL A 283 -9.58 1.96 0.09
N PHE A 284 -8.42 2.59 0.07
CA PHE A 284 -7.13 1.95 -0.04
C PHE A 284 -6.39 2.01 1.29
N MET A 285 -5.78 0.92 1.69
CA MET A 285 -4.94 0.83 2.87
C MET A 285 -3.95 -0.31 2.74
N HIS A 286 -2.92 -0.33 3.59
CA HIS A 286 -1.96 -1.44 3.53
C HIS A 286 -2.42 -2.65 4.34
N LYS A 287 -2.65 -2.51 5.66
CA LYS A 287 -3.06 -3.63 6.51
C LYS A 287 -4.55 -3.93 6.39
N SER A 288 -4.90 -5.21 6.30
CA SER A 288 -6.28 -5.67 6.10
C SER A 288 -7.00 -6.05 7.41
N PRO A 289 -8.29 -5.73 7.56
CA PRO A 289 -9.11 -6.28 8.64
C PRO A 289 -9.41 -7.77 8.47
N TYR A 290 -9.37 -8.30 7.25
CA TYR A 290 -9.67 -9.70 6.95
C TYR A 290 -8.51 -10.36 6.24
N THR A 291 -7.84 -11.28 6.91
CA THR A 291 -6.70 -12.03 6.39
C THR A 291 -6.64 -13.43 6.99
N LEU A 292 -6.10 -14.37 6.25
CA LEU A 292 -5.86 -15.76 6.68
C LEU A 292 -4.37 -16.11 6.72
N GLY A 293 -3.50 -15.15 6.52
CA GLY A 293 -2.06 -15.34 6.55
C GLY A 293 -1.46 -15.22 7.96
N LYS A 294 -0.16 -15.02 8.00
CA LYS A 294 0.60 -14.93 9.26
C LYS A 294 0.20 -13.72 10.11
N ASP A 295 -0.22 -12.65 9.47
CA ASP A 295 -0.49 -11.37 10.13
C ASP A 295 -1.90 -11.27 10.71
N GLY A 296 -2.81 -12.19 10.37
CA GLY A 296 -4.14 -12.29 11.00
C GLY A 296 -4.15 -12.59 12.49
N LYS A 297 -3.01 -12.94 13.08
CA LYS A 297 -2.85 -13.11 14.54
C LYS A 297 -2.51 -11.81 15.28
N TRP A 298 -2.16 -10.74 14.57
CA TRP A 298 -1.76 -9.49 15.18
C TRP A 298 -2.96 -8.67 15.66
N PRO A 299 -2.81 -7.87 16.69
CA PRO A 299 -3.90 -7.07 17.26
C PRO A 299 -4.42 -5.98 16.30
N ASP A 300 -3.65 -5.59 15.29
CA ASP A 300 -4.04 -4.62 14.28
C ASP A 300 -5.22 -5.10 13.43
N ALA A 301 -5.21 -6.34 12.94
CA ALA A 301 -6.35 -6.91 12.21
C ALA A 301 -7.63 -6.91 13.08
N LEU A 302 -7.52 -7.30 14.37
CA LEU A 302 -8.65 -7.26 15.31
C LEU A 302 -9.15 -5.83 15.53
N TYR A 303 -8.23 -4.86 15.66
CA TYR A 303 -8.58 -3.45 15.84
C TYR A 303 -9.33 -2.91 14.61
N LEU A 304 -8.81 -3.19 13.41
CA LEU A 304 -9.47 -2.80 12.16
C LEU A 304 -10.88 -3.41 12.05
N GLN A 305 -11.06 -4.70 12.40
CA GLN A 305 -12.39 -5.33 12.43
C GLN A 305 -13.34 -4.72 13.46
N LYS A 306 -12.84 -4.21 14.58
CA LYS A 306 -13.70 -3.69 15.66
C LYS A 306 -13.97 -2.19 15.56
N SER A 307 -13.09 -1.44 14.92
CA SER A 307 -13.16 0.02 14.85
C SER A 307 -13.38 0.52 13.42
N LEU A 308 -12.47 0.20 12.49
CA LEU A 308 -12.54 0.74 11.12
C LEU A 308 -13.77 0.24 10.36
N THR A 309 -14.06 -1.07 10.39
CA THR A 309 -15.20 -1.60 9.62
C THR A 309 -16.53 -0.97 9.98
N LYS A 310 -16.70 -0.49 11.21
CA LYS A 310 -17.91 0.23 11.63
C LYS A 310 -18.03 1.61 10.96
N VAL A 311 -16.91 2.30 10.78
CA VAL A 311 -16.87 3.57 10.05
C VAL A 311 -17.19 3.33 8.58
N LEU A 312 -16.56 2.32 7.96
CA LEU A 312 -16.81 1.94 6.57
C LEU A 312 -18.29 1.60 6.32
N ASP A 313 -18.90 0.83 7.24
CA ASP A 313 -20.33 0.46 7.17
C ASP A 313 -21.26 1.68 7.24
N ARG A 314 -20.94 2.68 8.11
CA ARG A 314 -21.74 3.90 8.23
C ARG A 314 -21.60 4.81 7.02
N CYS A 315 -20.41 4.85 6.43
CA CYS A 315 -20.14 5.66 5.25
C CYS A 315 -20.65 5.02 3.95
N GLY A 316 -21.06 3.75 3.98
CA GLY A 316 -21.50 3.02 2.79
C GLY A 316 -20.35 2.82 1.80
N VAL A 317 -19.17 2.43 2.29
CA VAL A 317 -18.02 2.12 1.44
C VAL A 317 -18.30 0.84 0.65
N ASP A 318 -18.04 0.86 -0.66
CA ASP A 318 -18.32 -0.25 -1.57
C ASP A 318 -17.19 -1.27 -1.59
N LEU A 319 -15.96 -0.79 -1.68
CA LEU A 319 -14.77 -1.61 -1.88
C LEU A 319 -13.63 -1.12 -0.99
N VAL A 320 -12.94 -2.06 -0.36
CA VAL A 320 -11.68 -1.84 0.34
C VAL A 320 -10.61 -2.72 -0.30
N MET A 321 -9.48 -2.13 -0.68
CA MET A 321 -8.32 -2.88 -1.19
C MET A 321 -7.13 -2.69 -0.27
N SER A 322 -6.41 -3.78 0.00
CA SER A 322 -5.27 -3.83 0.93
C SER A 322 -4.17 -4.79 0.47
N GLY A 323 -2.96 -4.65 1.05
CA GLY A 323 -1.80 -5.51 0.92
C GLY A 323 -1.43 -6.24 2.21
N HIS A 324 -0.12 -6.27 2.55
CA HIS A 324 0.47 -6.72 3.82
C HIS A 324 0.59 -8.23 4.01
N ASP A 325 -0.46 -8.99 3.75
CA ASP A 325 -0.43 -10.44 3.98
C ASP A 325 -0.46 -11.17 2.64
N HIS A 326 0.66 -11.34 2.04
CA HIS A 326 1.05 -11.73 0.69
C HIS A 326 0.31 -12.95 0.13
N GLN A 327 -1.00 -12.86 0.05
CA GLN A 327 -1.94 -13.80 -0.54
C GLN A 327 -3.16 -13.02 -1.07
N TYR A 328 -3.85 -13.56 -2.03
CA TYR A 328 -5.10 -12.97 -2.50
C TYR A 328 -6.28 -13.52 -1.70
N LEU A 329 -7.15 -12.62 -1.21
CA LEU A 329 -8.41 -12.96 -0.57
C LEU A 329 -9.48 -11.95 -0.95
N ARG A 330 -10.65 -12.43 -1.33
CA ARG A 330 -11.84 -11.60 -1.48
C ARG A 330 -12.94 -12.08 -0.55
N THR A 331 -13.56 -11.13 0.16
CA THR A 331 -14.73 -11.43 0.98
C THR A 331 -16.01 -11.39 0.16
N LYS A 332 -17.05 -12.05 0.64
CA LYS A 332 -18.43 -11.68 0.32
C LYS A 332 -18.68 -10.28 0.87
N PRO A 333 -19.73 -9.56 0.41
CA PRO A 333 -20.07 -8.27 1.00
C PRO A 333 -20.37 -8.43 2.50
N LEU A 334 -19.74 -7.57 3.33
CA LEU A 334 -19.83 -7.64 4.79
C LEU A 334 -20.35 -6.33 5.37
N LYS A 335 -21.30 -6.44 6.30
CA LYS A 335 -21.79 -5.34 7.12
C LYS A 335 -21.87 -5.80 8.58
N HIS A 336 -21.33 -5.00 9.51
CA HIS A 336 -21.20 -5.37 10.91
C HIS A 336 -20.48 -6.72 11.12
N ASN A 337 -19.45 -6.99 10.32
CA ASN A 337 -18.69 -8.25 10.28
C ASN A 337 -19.55 -9.49 9.98
N LYS A 338 -20.66 -9.34 9.27
CA LYS A 338 -21.54 -10.43 8.82
C LYS A 338 -21.84 -10.29 7.34
N ILE A 339 -22.05 -11.41 6.67
CA ILE A 339 -22.45 -11.44 5.26
C ILE A 339 -23.76 -10.66 5.10
N ASN A 340 -23.75 -9.68 4.19
CA ASN A 340 -24.87 -8.80 3.90
C ASN A 340 -24.71 -8.24 2.48
N GLU A 341 -25.75 -8.35 1.65
CA GLU A 341 -25.69 -7.90 0.25
C GLU A 341 -25.41 -6.40 0.08
N ASP A 342 -25.80 -5.57 1.07
CA ASP A 342 -25.53 -4.13 1.10
C ASP A 342 -24.19 -3.78 1.81
N GLY A 343 -23.31 -4.75 1.97
CA GLY A 343 -22.05 -4.57 2.71
C GLY A 343 -20.87 -4.24 1.82
N THR A 344 -19.78 -3.86 2.47
CA THR A 344 -18.47 -3.60 1.84
C THR A 344 -17.79 -4.90 1.41
N VAL A 345 -17.20 -4.94 0.21
CA VAL A 345 -16.30 -6.01 -0.23
C VAL A 345 -14.87 -5.64 0.14
N TYR A 346 -14.14 -6.58 0.73
CA TYR A 346 -12.74 -6.43 1.10
C TYR A 346 -11.86 -7.32 0.22
N ILE A 347 -10.80 -6.71 -0.34
CA ILE A 347 -9.81 -7.37 -1.18
C ILE A 347 -8.44 -7.27 -0.49
N LEU A 348 -7.85 -8.42 -0.21
CA LEU A 348 -6.43 -8.54 0.05
C LEU A 348 -5.78 -8.85 -1.30
N SER A 349 -4.98 -7.93 -1.83
CA SER A 349 -4.66 -7.85 -3.26
C SER A 349 -3.56 -8.80 -3.73
N GLY A 350 -3.07 -9.69 -2.86
CA GLY A 350 -1.91 -10.52 -3.17
C GLY A 350 -0.60 -9.74 -3.14
N THR A 351 0.49 -10.36 -3.56
CA THR A 351 1.81 -9.71 -3.69
C THR A 351 2.25 -9.65 -5.14
N ALA A 352 2.73 -8.50 -5.58
CA ALA A 352 3.39 -8.35 -6.87
C ALA A 352 4.83 -8.91 -6.84
N GLY A 353 5.41 -9.01 -5.65
CA GLY A 353 6.79 -9.43 -5.43
C GLY A 353 6.98 -10.95 -5.29
N THR A 354 8.16 -11.29 -4.82
CA THR A 354 8.60 -12.71 -4.65
C THR A 354 8.41 -13.25 -3.25
N LYS A 355 8.18 -12.39 -2.26
CA LYS A 355 7.93 -12.76 -0.86
C LYS A 355 6.46 -13.16 -0.69
N ARG A 356 6.20 -14.46 -0.46
CA ARG A 356 4.84 -15.03 -0.46
C ARG A 356 4.57 -15.84 0.80
N TYR A 357 3.33 -15.80 1.29
CA TYR A 357 2.97 -16.43 2.56
C TYR A 357 1.98 -17.58 2.35
N GLU A 358 1.99 -18.50 3.32
CA GLU A 358 1.01 -19.58 3.43
C GLU A 358 -0.19 -19.10 4.23
N ILE A 359 -1.36 -19.65 3.94
CA ILE A 359 -2.49 -19.55 4.84
C ILE A 359 -2.20 -20.30 6.14
N ARG A 360 -2.80 -19.81 7.22
CA ARG A 360 -2.71 -20.43 8.54
C ARG A 360 -4.09 -20.89 9.00
N PRO A 361 -4.47 -22.15 8.67
CA PRO A 361 -5.81 -22.69 8.99
C PRO A 361 -6.18 -22.60 10.46
N PHE A 362 -5.17 -22.64 11.35
CA PHE A 362 -5.39 -22.48 12.79
C PHE A 362 -6.08 -21.16 13.12
N LEU A 363 -5.65 -20.04 12.52
CA LEU A 363 -6.28 -18.74 12.72
C LEU A 363 -7.69 -18.71 12.13
N ALA A 364 -7.85 -19.24 10.92
CA ALA A 364 -9.14 -19.34 10.27
C ALA A 364 -10.15 -20.13 11.12
N ASN A 365 -9.74 -21.27 11.66
CA ASN A 365 -10.64 -22.17 12.38
C ASN A 365 -10.94 -21.75 13.82
N HIS A 366 -10.11 -20.88 14.45
CA HIS A 366 -10.26 -20.53 15.86
C HIS A 366 -10.72 -19.09 16.10
N PHE A 367 -10.47 -18.18 15.17
CA PHE A 367 -10.73 -16.74 15.37
C PHE A 367 -11.58 -16.12 14.26
N LEU A 368 -11.68 -16.74 13.09
CA LEU A 368 -12.42 -16.24 11.95
C LEU A 368 -13.38 -17.31 11.46
N ASP A 369 -14.64 -16.91 11.30
CA ASP A 369 -15.61 -17.66 10.51
C ASP A 369 -15.20 -17.53 9.04
N THR A 370 -14.96 -18.66 8.35
CA THR A 370 -14.50 -18.67 6.96
C THR A 370 -15.63 -18.55 5.94
N ASP A 371 -16.87 -18.53 6.38
CA ASP A 371 -18.04 -18.41 5.50
C ASP A 371 -18.08 -17.08 4.73
N PHE A 372 -17.36 -16.07 5.22
CA PHE A 372 -17.25 -14.78 4.55
C PHE A 372 -16.32 -14.79 3.31
N ILE A 373 -15.49 -15.81 3.13
CA ILE A 373 -14.57 -15.88 1.99
C ILE A 373 -15.35 -16.16 0.71
N ALA A 374 -15.11 -15.34 -0.31
CA ALA A 374 -15.65 -15.55 -1.65
C ALA A 374 -14.59 -16.12 -2.61
N ALA A 375 -13.33 -15.67 -2.50
CA ALA A 375 -12.20 -16.19 -3.26
C ALA A 375 -10.92 -16.13 -2.41
N LEU A 376 -10.03 -17.07 -2.65
CA LEU A 376 -8.71 -17.14 -2.00
C LEU A 376 -7.70 -17.78 -2.95
N THR A 377 -6.55 -17.15 -3.09
CA THR A 377 -5.41 -17.70 -3.84
C THR A 377 -4.13 -17.55 -3.06
N VAL A 378 -3.43 -18.65 -2.82
CA VAL A 378 -2.12 -18.67 -2.17
C VAL A 378 -1.04 -18.68 -3.23
N GLN A 379 -0.18 -17.66 -3.21
CA GLN A 379 0.84 -17.43 -4.24
C GLN A 379 2.17 -18.18 -3.96
N LYS A 380 2.25 -19.04 -2.97
CA LYS A 380 3.46 -19.75 -2.58
C LYS A 380 3.64 -21.07 -3.35
N ARG A 381 4.85 -21.31 -3.88
CA ARG A 381 5.21 -22.57 -4.54
C ARG A 381 5.30 -23.73 -3.52
N GLY A 382 4.75 -24.88 -3.86
CA GLY A 382 4.84 -26.08 -3.05
C GLY A 382 3.48 -26.61 -2.58
N TRP A 383 3.49 -27.41 -1.51
CA TRP A 383 2.27 -27.85 -0.86
C TRP A 383 1.72 -26.71 0.01
N GLY A 384 0.47 -26.36 -0.21
CA GLY A 384 -0.22 -25.34 0.57
C GLY A 384 -1.68 -25.70 0.78
N ASN A 385 -2.29 -25.11 1.77
CA ASN A 385 -3.74 -25.17 1.93
C ASN A 385 -4.38 -24.11 1.03
N TYR A 386 -5.42 -24.48 0.31
CA TYR A 386 -6.23 -23.53 -0.46
C TYR A 386 -7.71 -23.74 -0.17
N TRP A 387 -8.50 -22.72 -0.40
CA TRP A 387 -9.95 -22.76 -0.24
C TRP A 387 -10.60 -23.10 -1.57
N ASN A 388 -11.35 -24.22 -1.61
CA ASN A 388 -12.02 -24.68 -2.83
C ASN A 388 -13.43 -24.11 -3.02
N GLY A 389 -13.83 -23.16 -2.17
CA GLY A 389 -15.18 -22.59 -2.14
C GLY A 389 -16.08 -23.18 -1.04
N SER A 390 -15.72 -24.30 -0.43
CA SER A 390 -16.47 -24.95 0.64
C SER A 390 -15.61 -25.54 1.76
N ASP A 391 -14.36 -25.90 1.49
CA ASP A 391 -13.46 -26.54 2.44
C ASP A 391 -11.99 -26.25 2.12
N TRP A 392 -11.11 -26.52 3.11
CA TRP A 392 -9.67 -26.39 2.99
C TRP A 392 -9.06 -27.67 2.41
N GLU A 393 -8.38 -27.53 1.29
CA GLU A 393 -7.66 -28.61 0.66
C GLU A 393 -6.16 -28.38 0.70
N GLN A 394 -5.39 -29.46 0.85
CA GLN A 394 -3.95 -29.47 0.70
C GLN A 394 -3.57 -29.90 -0.70
N THR A 395 -2.97 -29.02 -1.47
CA THR A 395 -2.53 -29.35 -2.82
C THR A 395 -1.20 -28.71 -3.15
N ARG A 396 -0.52 -29.28 -4.13
CA ARG A 396 0.66 -28.66 -4.73
C ARG A 396 0.18 -27.63 -5.73
N GLN A 397 0.45 -26.36 -5.46
CA GLN A 397 0.15 -25.30 -6.40
C GLN A 397 1.24 -25.22 -7.48
N SER A 398 0.83 -25.16 -8.74
CA SER A 398 1.73 -25.20 -9.88
C SER A 398 1.91 -23.87 -10.59
N ASN A 399 1.12 -22.88 -10.42
CA ASN A 399 1.21 -21.63 -11.18
C ASN A 399 1.25 -20.44 -10.22
N ILE A 400 2.42 -20.25 -9.61
CA ILE A 400 2.59 -19.20 -8.63
C ILE A 400 3.48 -18.11 -9.18
N GLY A 401 3.06 -16.88 -8.97
CA GLY A 401 3.70 -15.71 -9.50
C GLY A 401 3.29 -14.44 -8.79
N GLY A 402 3.59 -13.32 -9.40
CA GLY A 402 3.16 -12.02 -8.94
C GLY A 402 1.65 -11.81 -9.19
N CYS A 403 0.94 -11.20 -8.24
CA CYS A 403 -0.47 -10.87 -8.37
C CYS A 403 -0.66 -9.40 -8.76
N PHE A 404 -1.59 -9.15 -9.66
CA PHE A 404 -2.06 -7.81 -9.98
C PHE A 404 -3.57 -7.81 -10.24
N ASN A 405 -4.19 -6.66 -10.02
CA ASN A 405 -5.63 -6.48 -10.14
C ASN A 405 -5.92 -5.40 -11.17
N CYS A 406 -6.84 -5.68 -12.07
CA CYS A 406 -7.34 -4.77 -13.10
C CYS A 406 -8.75 -4.33 -12.72
N ILE A 407 -8.98 -3.04 -12.55
CA ILE A 407 -10.26 -2.47 -12.13
C ILE A 407 -10.77 -1.54 -13.21
N SER A 408 -12.02 -1.75 -13.66
CA SER A 408 -12.74 -0.83 -14.54
C SER A 408 -14.03 -0.36 -13.89
N VAL A 409 -14.30 0.93 -14.01
CA VAL A 409 -15.57 1.55 -13.65
C VAL A 409 -16.24 2.02 -14.94
N ASP A 410 -17.52 1.72 -15.10
CA ASP A 410 -18.34 2.18 -16.24
C ASP A 410 -19.73 2.52 -15.68
N GLY A 411 -19.94 3.79 -15.35
CA GLY A 411 -21.13 4.28 -14.66
C GLY A 411 -21.41 3.54 -13.36
N GLY A 412 -22.54 2.87 -13.29
CA GLY A 412 -22.96 2.09 -12.11
C GLY A 412 -22.37 0.68 -12.01
N THR A 413 -21.36 0.34 -12.82
CA THR A 413 -20.72 -0.99 -12.80
C THR A 413 -19.23 -0.85 -12.50
N LEU A 414 -18.76 -1.55 -11.45
CA LEU A 414 -17.34 -1.72 -11.14
C LEU A 414 -16.99 -3.19 -11.36
N THR A 415 -15.97 -3.45 -12.19
CA THR A 415 -15.45 -4.79 -12.43
C THR A 415 -14.00 -4.86 -11.97
N LEU A 416 -13.69 -5.82 -11.11
CA LEU A 416 -12.33 -6.16 -10.70
C LEU A 416 -12.01 -7.56 -11.21
N LYS A 417 -10.89 -7.69 -11.93
CA LYS A 417 -10.32 -8.97 -12.34
C LYS A 417 -8.92 -9.12 -11.75
N SER A 418 -8.67 -10.22 -11.07
CA SER A 418 -7.38 -10.51 -10.48
C SER A 418 -6.63 -11.56 -11.27
N TYR A 419 -5.32 -11.34 -11.44
CA TYR A 419 -4.45 -12.14 -12.28
C TYR A 419 -3.18 -12.55 -11.56
N ILE A 420 -2.64 -13.69 -11.95
CA ILE A 420 -1.29 -14.15 -11.57
C ILE A 420 -0.41 -14.14 -12.83
N LEU A 421 0.72 -13.45 -12.76
CA LEU A 421 1.85 -13.63 -13.67
C LEU A 421 2.69 -14.78 -13.13
N ALA A 422 2.71 -15.92 -13.82
CA ALA A 422 3.44 -17.09 -13.36
C ALA A 422 4.96 -16.84 -13.33
N ASP A 423 5.62 -17.34 -12.27
CA ASP A 423 7.08 -17.33 -12.22
C ASP A 423 7.65 -18.18 -13.37
N LYS A 424 8.64 -17.65 -14.05
CA LYS A 424 9.42 -18.39 -15.04
C LYS A 424 10.46 -19.28 -14.34
N GLU A 425 10.70 -20.48 -14.86
CA GLU A 425 11.80 -21.33 -14.41
C GLU A 425 13.10 -21.01 -15.18
N ALA A 426 12.96 -20.54 -16.42
CA ALA A 426 14.03 -20.01 -17.25
C ALA A 426 13.58 -18.72 -17.94
N GLU A 427 14.52 -17.83 -18.28
CA GLU A 427 14.20 -16.56 -18.99
C GLU A 427 13.51 -16.81 -20.34
N THR A 428 13.77 -17.94 -20.97
CA THR A 428 13.16 -18.34 -22.25
C THR A 428 11.74 -18.86 -22.12
N ASP A 429 11.24 -19.08 -20.89
CA ASP A 429 9.88 -19.55 -20.70
C ASP A 429 8.86 -18.49 -21.13
N PRO A 430 7.72 -18.91 -21.70
CA PRO A 430 6.69 -17.96 -22.09
C PRO A 430 6.10 -17.25 -20.87
N GLU A 431 5.71 -16.00 -21.07
CA GLU A 431 4.91 -15.27 -20.09
C GLU A 431 3.51 -15.87 -20.01
N ILE A 432 3.10 -16.28 -18.81
CA ILE A 432 1.79 -16.89 -18.55
C ILE A 432 1.05 -16.00 -17.55
N ILE A 433 -0.06 -15.39 -18.01
CA ILE A 433 -0.96 -14.61 -17.18
C ILE A 433 -2.28 -15.37 -17.05
N THR A 434 -2.71 -15.63 -15.83
CA THR A 434 -3.94 -16.38 -15.54
C THR A 434 -4.88 -15.55 -14.67
N GLN A 435 -6.11 -15.33 -15.15
CA GLN A 435 -7.18 -14.77 -14.32
C GLN A 435 -7.61 -15.84 -13.30
N HIS A 436 -7.67 -15.48 -12.03
CA HIS A 436 -8.05 -16.40 -10.96
C HIS A 436 -9.26 -15.94 -10.15
N ASP A 437 -9.66 -14.67 -10.27
CA ASP A 437 -10.90 -14.17 -9.66
C ASP A 437 -11.51 -13.06 -10.51
N GLU A 438 -12.83 -12.87 -10.33
CA GLU A 438 -13.60 -11.77 -10.90
C GLU A 438 -14.70 -11.32 -9.93
N LEU A 439 -14.80 -10.01 -9.73
CA LEU A 439 -15.86 -9.35 -8.98
C LEU A 439 -16.55 -8.34 -9.89
N VAL A 440 -17.88 -8.38 -9.90
CA VAL A 440 -18.70 -7.33 -10.50
C VAL A 440 -19.62 -6.76 -9.44
N LEU A 441 -19.51 -5.46 -9.20
CA LEU A 441 -20.42 -4.70 -8.36
C LEU A 441 -21.30 -3.83 -9.25
N THR A 442 -22.59 -3.76 -8.95
CA THR A 442 -23.53 -2.91 -9.68
C THR A 442 -24.36 -2.08 -8.74
N LYS A 443 -24.58 -0.82 -9.07
CA LYS A 443 -25.48 0.07 -8.37
C LYS A 443 -26.13 1.08 -9.30
N GLN A 444 -27.20 1.72 -8.87
CA GLN A 444 -27.82 2.79 -9.63
C GLN A 444 -27.03 4.10 -9.40
N THR A 445 -26.54 4.70 -10.48
CA THR A 445 -25.83 5.99 -10.42
C THR A 445 -26.74 7.09 -9.85
N GLY A 446 -26.15 7.98 -9.07
CA GLY A 446 -26.87 9.11 -8.43
C GLY A 446 -27.73 8.72 -7.21
N GLN A 447 -27.72 7.47 -6.76
CA GLN A 447 -28.49 7.03 -5.59
C GLN A 447 -27.70 6.87 -4.29
N ASN A 448 -26.43 7.23 -4.28
CA ASN A 448 -25.57 7.07 -3.09
C ASN A 448 -25.80 8.10 -1.97
N LYS A 449 -26.87 8.88 -2.03
CA LYS A 449 -27.28 9.64 -0.84
C LYS A 449 -27.92 8.67 0.15
N ILE A 450 -27.12 8.09 1.05
CA ILE A 450 -27.64 7.61 2.32
C ILE A 450 -28.15 8.87 3.04
N THR A 451 -29.46 9.09 2.98
CA THR A 451 -30.08 10.14 3.77
C THR A 451 -30.16 9.61 5.20
N PHE A 452 -29.16 9.93 6.00
CA PHE A 452 -29.23 9.66 7.43
C PHE A 452 -30.31 10.58 8.03
N THR A 453 -31.43 9.99 8.43
CA THR A 453 -32.45 10.64 9.22
C THR A 453 -32.18 10.33 10.69
N GLY A 454 -31.27 11.05 11.31
CA GLY A 454 -30.91 10.88 12.72
C GLY A 454 -29.64 11.65 13.09
N ASP A 455 -29.40 11.78 14.37
CA ASP A 455 -28.16 12.36 14.90
C ASP A 455 -27.02 11.35 14.67
N ASN A 456 -26.31 11.52 13.55
CA ASN A 456 -25.29 10.57 13.06
C ASN A 456 -23.90 10.84 13.64
N THR A 457 -23.81 11.58 14.73
CA THR A 457 -22.54 11.73 15.42
C THR A 457 -22.13 10.40 16.03
N THR A 458 -21.07 9.80 15.49
CA THR A 458 -20.40 8.65 16.09
C THR A 458 -20.01 9.02 17.52
N SER A 459 -20.45 8.24 18.51
CA SER A 459 -20.03 8.48 19.89
C SER A 459 -18.51 8.29 20.01
N GLU A 460 -17.84 9.12 20.80
CA GLU A 460 -16.40 8.96 21.09
C GLU A 460 -16.05 7.51 21.49
N PHE A 461 -16.96 6.84 22.20
CA PHE A 461 -16.79 5.45 22.65
C PHE A 461 -16.65 4.46 21.47
N GLU A 462 -17.35 4.68 20.35
CA GLU A 462 -17.31 3.76 19.21
C GLU A 462 -15.95 3.73 18.52
N TYR A 463 -15.20 4.84 18.53
CA TYR A 463 -13.82 4.86 18.02
C TYR A 463 -12.84 4.04 18.90
N TYR A 464 -13.14 3.87 20.19
CA TYR A 464 -12.28 3.15 21.14
C TYR A 464 -12.65 1.68 21.32
N ILE A 465 -13.74 1.21 20.73
CA ILE A 465 -14.29 -0.12 21.03
C ILE A 465 -13.32 -1.27 20.71
N GLY A 466 -12.43 -1.10 19.75
CA GLY A 466 -11.41 -2.10 19.38
C GLY A 466 -10.12 -2.02 20.23
N VAL A 467 -9.89 -0.94 20.96
CA VAL A 467 -8.60 -0.68 21.62
C VAL A 467 -8.30 -1.70 22.73
N VAL A 468 -9.24 -1.92 23.64
CA VAL A 468 -9.04 -2.84 24.78
C VAL A 468 -8.84 -4.29 24.33
N PRO A 469 -9.71 -4.86 23.45
CA PRO A 469 -9.50 -6.21 22.94
C PRO A 469 -8.15 -6.37 22.21
N SER A 470 -7.72 -5.38 21.46
CA SER A 470 -6.45 -5.41 20.72
C SER A 470 -5.24 -5.40 21.66
N PHE A 471 -5.26 -4.58 22.72
CA PHE A 471 -4.21 -4.60 23.75
C PHE A 471 -4.19 -5.91 24.54
N LEU A 472 -5.35 -6.50 24.85
CA LEU A 472 -5.42 -7.81 25.49
C LEU A 472 -4.84 -8.90 24.59
N MET A 473 -5.13 -8.88 23.28
CA MET A 473 -4.56 -9.81 22.31
C MET A 473 -3.03 -9.64 22.18
N LEU A 474 -2.54 -8.40 22.17
CA LEU A 474 -1.11 -8.11 22.20
C LEU A 474 -0.43 -8.67 23.46
N ALA A 475 -1.07 -8.52 24.63
CA ALA A 475 -0.57 -9.09 25.89
C ALA A 475 -0.54 -10.62 25.83
N VAL A 476 -1.61 -11.26 25.37
CA VAL A 476 -1.66 -12.74 25.21
C VAL A 476 -0.57 -13.23 24.26
N TYR A 477 -0.36 -12.53 23.14
CA TYR A 477 0.72 -12.84 22.20
C TYR A 477 2.11 -12.70 22.85
N ALA A 478 2.36 -11.58 23.52
CA ALA A 478 3.63 -11.34 24.20
C ALA A 478 3.91 -12.41 25.28
N PHE A 479 2.91 -12.78 26.07
CA PHE A 479 3.05 -13.84 27.09
C PHE A 479 3.10 -15.24 26.47
N GLY A 480 2.32 -15.53 25.44
CA GLY A 480 2.24 -16.85 24.83
C GLY A 480 3.45 -17.22 23.97
N GLU A 481 3.99 -16.29 23.20
CA GLU A 481 5.11 -16.56 22.29
C GLU A 481 6.48 -16.11 22.81
N TRP A 482 6.55 -15.01 23.53
CA TRP A 482 7.80 -14.44 23.99
C TRP A 482 8.29 -15.05 25.31
N LEU A 483 7.40 -15.25 26.28
CA LEU A 483 7.77 -15.81 27.58
C LEU A 483 8.40 -17.20 27.47
N PRO A 484 7.86 -18.14 26.68
CA PRO A 484 8.52 -19.44 26.45
C PRO A 484 9.89 -19.31 25.80
N LYS A 485 10.05 -18.45 24.79
CA LYS A 485 11.33 -18.20 24.12
C LYS A 485 12.35 -17.58 25.09
N PHE A 486 11.92 -16.63 25.91
CA PHE A 486 12.76 -16.03 26.94
C PHE A 486 13.28 -17.07 27.92
N PHE A 487 12.43 -17.98 28.42
CA PHE A 487 12.84 -19.05 29.32
C PHE A 487 13.77 -20.08 28.67
N ILE A 488 13.63 -20.33 27.37
CA ILE A 488 14.54 -21.19 26.62
C ILE A 488 15.92 -20.52 26.42
N MET A 489 15.93 -19.19 26.21
CA MET A 489 17.17 -18.41 26.04
C MET A 489 17.86 -18.03 27.35
N LEU A 490 17.12 -17.99 28.47
CA LEU A 490 17.63 -17.55 29.76
C LEU A 490 18.85 -18.36 30.26
N PRO A 491 18.92 -19.70 30.14
CA PRO A 491 20.10 -20.46 30.50
C PRO A 491 21.34 -20.06 29.69
N ALA A 492 21.20 -19.85 28.37
CA ALA A 492 22.32 -19.45 27.50
C ALA A 492 22.78 -18.01 27.80
N LEU A 493 21.84 -17.11 28.11
CA LEU A 493 22.12 -15.74 28.56
C LEU A 493 22.85 -15.73 29.93
N LEU A 494 22.40 -16.56 30.89
CA LEU A 494 23.04 -16.67 32.19
C LEU A 494 24.44 -17.29 32.06
N ASP A 495 24.62 -18.28 31.20
CA ASP A 495 25.92 -18.91 30.95
C ASP A 495 26.92 -17.91 30.32
N SER A 496 26.48 -17.09 29.34
CA SER A 496 27.31 -16.03 28.77
C SER A 496 27.68 -14.93 29.76
N VAL A 497 26.81 -14.58 30.70
CA VAL A 497 27.07 -13.62 31.76
C VAL A 497 28.00 -14.19 32.83
N ILE A 498 27.83 -15.47 33.21
CA ILE A 498 28.63 -16.14 34.22
C ILE A 498 30.06 -16.40 33.71
N ASN A 499 30.21 -16.75 32.43
CA ASN A 499 31.49 -17.02 31.78
C ASN A 499 32.23 -15.78 31.27
N LYS A 500 31.71 -14.56 31.53
CA LYS A 500 32.33 -13.27 31.16
C LYS A 500 32.56 -13.04 29.67
N ASP A 501 31.76 -13.61 28.79
CA ASP A 501 31.87 -13.42 27.34
C ASP A 501 31.21 -12.10 26.85
N ILE A 502 30.72 -11.26 27.81
CA ILE A 502 30.09 -9.95 27.49
C ILE A 502 30.78 -8.80 28.27
N PHE A 503 32.13 -8.85 28.39
CA PHE A 503 32.89 -7.64 28.78
C PHE A 503 34.23 -7.58 28.06
#